data_91142adcf18b86af7c596c83c479063f
#
_entry.id   91142adcf18b86af7c596c83c479063f
#
_cell.length_a   1.000
_cell.length_b   1.000
_cell.length_c   1.000
_cell.angle_alpha   90.00
_cell.angle_beta   90.00
_cell.angle_gamma   90.00
#
_symmetry.space_group_name_H-M   'P 1'
#
loop_
_entity.id
_entity.type
_entity.pdbx_description
1 polymer ?
#
loop_
_entity_poly.entity_id
_entity_poly.type
_entity_poly.pdbx_seq_one_letter_code
_entity_poly.pdbx_strand_id
1 'polypeptide(L)'
;MNNVKKAAALLLALVFIFAFPVTASAAETTEAKVPVTLTVINTAAPISCTVPAALPISLVDGYVVCANNASIVNTAKTGSIKVMKVDVQPGSFEIGNYDDFSASKNSIALSINGCNTEGAGALTLVDGAFPVIAAEKNLAIRYKAKVSASEAVTNINAATVIFTIAAVNEKEAA
;
A
#
# COMPACT_ATOMS: atom_id res chain seq x y z
N MET A 1 58.95 -2.20 -16.30
CA MET A 1 58.44 -3.29 -15.44
C MET A 1 57.59 -2.67 -14.37
N ASN A 2 56.45 -3.17 -14.21
CA ASN A 2 55.41 -3.08 -13.19
C ASN A 2 54.15 -2.25 -13.56
N ASN A 3 53.19 -3.06 -13.96
CA ASN A 3 51.82 -2.66 -14.20
C ASN A 3 51.10 -2.41 -12.88
N VAL A 4 50.54 -1.22 -12.71
CA VAL A 4 49.54 -0.95 -11.67
C VAL A 4 48.18 -0.97 -12.36
N LYS A 5 47.44 -2.07 -12.14
CA LYS A 5 46.08 -2.23 -12.61
C LYS A 5 45.15 -1.37 -11.75
N LYS A 6 44.60 -0.31 -12.36
CA LYS A 6 43.52 0.48 -11.76
C LYS A 6 42.21 -0.32 -11.90
N ALA A 7 41.70 -0.83 -10.81
CA ALA A 7 40.36 -1.37 -10.75
C ALA A 7 39.37 -0.22 -10.72
N ALA A 8 38.66 0.00 -11.81
CA ALA A 8 37.51 0.88 -11.85
C ALA A 8 36.31 0.11 -11.26
N ALA A 9 35.85 0.56 -10.11
CA ALA A 9 34.59 0.08 -9.57
C ALA A 9 33.45 0.65 -10.39
N LEU A 10 32.85 -0.18 -11.22
CA LEU A 10 31.64 0.14 -11.98
C LEU A 10 30.45 -0.03 -11.05
N LEU A 11 29.88 1.08 -10.60
CA LEU A 11 28.64 1.09 -9.82
C LEU A 11 27.49 0.87 -10.79
N LEU A 12 27.07 -0.39 -10.92
CA LEU A 12 25.89 -0.75 -11.71
C LEU A 12 24.65 -0.63 -10.84
N ALA A 13 23.94 0.49 -10.97
CA ALA A 13 22.60 0.63 -10.38
C ALA A 13 21.62 -0.22 -11.21
N LEU A 14 21.31 -1.42 -10.72
CA LEU A 14 20.37 -2.31 -11.34
C LEU A 14 18.95 -1.96 -10.89
N VAL A 15 18.24 -1.21 -11.71
CA VAL A 15 16.81 -0.96 -11.53
C VAL A 15 16.06 -2.21 -12.01
N PHE A 16 15.65 -3.07 -11.08
CA PHE A 16 14.75 -4.17 -11.40
C PHE A 16 13.31 -3.67 -11.46
N ILE A 17 12.83 -3.42 -12.66
CA ILE A 17 11.41 -3.27 -12.93
C ILE A 17 10.85 -4.70 -13.06
N PHE A 18 10.26 -5.23 -12.00
CA PHE A 18 9.49 -6.47 -12.10
C PHE A 18 8.14 -6.17 -12.76
N ALA A 19 8.08 -6.30 -14.07
CA ALA A 19 6.83 -6.45 -14.76
C ALA A 19 6.34 -7.90 -14.57
N PHE A 20 5.42 -8.12 -13.62
CA PHE A 20 4.74 -9.40 -13.55
C PHE A 20 3.72 -9.48 -14.69
N PRO A 21 3.72 -10.55 -15.49
CA PRO A 21 2.67 -10.75 -16.46
C PRO A 21 1.36 -11.02 -15.71
N VAL A 22 0.44 -10.08 -15.75
CA VAL A 22 -0.93 -10.30 -15.30
C VAL A 22 -1.59 -11.17 -16.37
N THR A 23 -1.64 -12.48 -16.17
CA THR A 23 -2.53 -13.34 -16.95
C THR A 23 -3.96 -13.02 -16.53
N ALA A 24 -4.67 -12.31 -17.40
CA ALA A 24 -6.08 -12.05 -17.24
C ALA A 24 -6.84 -13.37 -17.37
N SER A 25 -7.20 -13.97 -16.24
CA SER A 25 -8.26 -14.98 -16.17
C SER A 25 -9.55 -14.23 -15.93
N ALA A 26 -10.44 -14.27 -16.91
CA ALA A 26 -11.75 -13.66 -16.83
C ALA A 26 -12.61 -14.47 -15.83
N ALA A 27 -12.68 -13.97 -14.60
CA ALA A 27 -13.76 -14.28 -13.69
C ALA A 27 -14.55 -12.98 -13.48
N GLU A 28 -15.79 -12.98 -13.83
CA GLU A 28 -16.72 -11.87 -13.56
C GLU A 28 -16.91 -11.72 -12.05
N THR A 29 -16.04 -10.96 -11.43
CA THR A 29 -16.21 -10.47 -10.06
C THR A 29 -16.25 -8.95 -10.10
N THR A 30 -17.34 -8.40 -9.61
CA THR A 30 -17.60 -6.97 -9.46
C THR A 30 -16.72 -6.43 -8.31
N GLU A 31 -15.43 -6.24 -8.56
CA GLU A 31 -14.47 -5.74 -7.58
C GLU A 31 -13.87 -4.42 -8.04
N ALA A 32 -14.02 -3.39 -7.21
CA ALA A 32 -13.23 -2.18 -7.36
C ALA A 32 -11.79 -2.47 -6.94
N LYS A 33 -10.87 -2.55 -7.89
CA LYS A 33 -9.44 -2.78 -7.61
C LYS A 33 -8.77 -1.46 -7.27
N VAL A 34 -8.32 -1.34 -6.02
CA VAL A 34 -7.44 -0.25 -5.60
C VAL A 34 -6.00 -0.75 -5.81
N PRO A 35 -5.24 -0.23 -6.79
CA PRO A 35 -3.85 -0.62 -6.96
C PRO A 35 -3.03 -0.14 -5.76
N VAL A 36 -2.18 -1.01 -5.26
CA VAL A 36 -1.24 -0.72 -4.17
C VAL A 36 0.17 -0.70 -4.74
N THR A 37 0.87 0.42 -4.60
CA THR A 37 2.26 0.56 -5.02
C THR A 37 3.18 0.46 -3.81
N LEU A 38 4.18 -0.40 -3.88
CA LEU A 38 5.24 -0.50 -2.87
C LEU A 38 6.42 0.39 -3.27
N THR A 39 6.78 1.34 -2.41
CA THR A 39 8.04 2.07 -2.52
C THR A 39 8.96 1.68 -1.37
N VAL A 40 10.11 1.12 -1.71
CA VAL A 40 11.14 0.72 -0.73
C VAL A 40 12.18 1.81 -0.62
N ILE A 41 12.35 2.37 0.57
CA ILE A 41 13.36 3.36 0.87
C ILE A 41 14.25 2.81 1.99
N ASN A 42 15.25 2.02 1.65
CA ASN A 42 16.44 1.79 2.49
C ASN A 42 17.56 1.06 1.75
N THR A 43 18.80 1.43 2.04
CA THR A 43 20.02 0.95 1.37
C THR A 43 20.73 -0.20 2.09
N ALA A 44 20.24 -0.71 3.21
CA ALA A 44 21.02 -1.57 4.09
C ALA A 44 20.63 -3.06 4.11
N ALA A 45 19.42 -3.43 3.73
CA ALA A 45 19.02 -4.85 3.66
C ALA A 45 17.97 -5.05 2.58
N PRO A 46 18.00 -6.16 1.84
CA PRO A 46 16.93 -6.47 0.88
C PRO A 46 15.62 -6.67 1.65
N ILE A 47 14.61 -5.88 1.32
CA ILE A 47 13.27 -6.06 1.86
C ILE A 47 12.57 -7.09 0.99
N SER A 48 12.05 -8.13 1.63
CA SER A 48 11.20 -9.11 0.99
C SER A 48 9.84 -9.08 1.68
N CYS A 49 8.85 -8.48 1.02
CA CYS A 49 7.49 -8.43 1.55
C CYS A 49 6.46 -8.53 0.44
N THR A 50 5.24 -8.91 0.80
CA THR A 50 4.07 -8.82 -0.05
C THR A 50 3.08 -7.83 0.54
N VAL A 51 2.40 -7.08 -0.33
CA VAL A 51 1.33 -6.15 0.03
C VAL A 51 0.04 -6.58 -0.68
N PRO A 52 -1.13 -6.17 -0.19
CA PRO A 52 -2.39 -6.46 -0.87
C PRO A 52 -2.37 -5.88 -2.29
N ALA A 53 -2.73 -6.69 -3.27
CA ALA A 53 -2.85 -6.23 -4.66
C ALA A 53 -4.03 -5.26 -4.85
N ALA A 54 -5.04 -5.35 -4.00
CA ALA A 54 -6.20 -4.47 -3.97
C ALA A 54 -6.80 -4.40 -2.56
N LEU A 55 -7.55 -3.34 -2.29
CA LEU A 55 -8.41 -3.17 -1.14
C LEU A 55 -9.86 -3.06 -1.65
N PRO A 56 -10.55 -4.19 -1.86
CA PRO A 56 -11.88 -4.20 -2.47
C PRO A 56 -12.89 -3.47 -1.59
N ILE A 57 -13.66 -2.58 -2.21
CA ILE A 57 -14.75 -1.84 -1.58
C ILE A 57 -15.98 -2.01 -2.46
N SER A 58 -17.09 -2.39 -1.86
CA SER A 58 -18.38 -2.49 -2.53
C SER A 58 -19.38 -1.55 -1.87
N LEU A 59 -20.19 -0.89 -2.67
CA LEU A 59 -21.34 -0.13 -2.21
C LEU A 59 -22.59 -0.92 -2.59
N VAL A 60 -23.27 -1.50 -1.60
CA VAL A 60 -24.46 -2.32 -1.78
C VAL A 60 -25.60 -1.70 -0.99
N ASP A 61 -26.68 -1.34 -1.65
CA ASP A 61 -27.88 -0.73 -1.03
C ASP A 61 -27.55 0.48 -0.11
N GLY A 62 -26.54 1.27 -0.50
CA GLY A 62 -26.10 2.43 0.29
C GLY A 62 -25.13 2.09 1.43
N TYR A 63 -24.81 0.81 1.64
CA TYR A 63 -23.84 0.39 2.64
C TYR A 63 -22.49 0.07 2.02
N VAL A 64 -21.43 0.59 2.65
CA VAL A 64 -20.05 0.29 2.24
C VAL A 64 -19.59 -1.00 2.89
N VAL A 65 -19.16 -1.95 2.07
CA VAL A 65 -18.59 -3.23 2.48
C VAL A 65 -17.12 -3.27 2.07
N CYS A 66 -16.25 -3.51 3.05
CA CYS A 66 -14.81 -3.67 2.83
C CYS A 66 -14.39 -5.11 3.11
N ALA A 67 -13.44 -5.64 2.33
CA ALA A 67 -12.87 -6.94 2.60
C ALA A 67 -12.00 -6.90 3.89
N ASN A 68 -11.84 -8.04 4.55
CA ASN A 68 -11.14 -8.15 5.83
C ASN A 68 -9.89 -9.04 5.78
N ASN A 69 -9.45 -9.46 4.59
CA ASN A 69 -8.36 -10.40 4.38
C ASN A 69 -7.07 -9.73 3.87
N ALA A 70 -7.01 -8.41 3.86
CA ALA A 70 -5.83 -7.68 3.43
C ALA A 70 -4.71 -7.77 4.48
N SER A 71 -3.47 -8.02 4.05
CA SER A 71 -2.32 -8.05 4.95
C SER A 71 -1.02 -7.67 4.22
N ILE A 72 -0.08 -7.09 4.97
CA ILE A 72 1.31 -6.96 4.58
C ILE A 72 2.08 -8.12 5.24
N VAL A 73 2.84 -8.87 4.45
CA VAL A 73 3.60 -10.03 4.93
C VAL A 73 5.08 -9.77 4.74
N ASN A 74 5.85 -9.86 5.81
CA ASN A 74 7.30 -9.92 5.72
C ASN A 74 7.71 -11.35 5.33
N THR A 75 8.15 -11.54 4.10
CA THR A 75 8.54 -12.84 3.56
C THR A 75 10.04 -13.14 3.75
N ALA A 76 10.79 -12.22 4.35
CA ALA A 76 12.18 -12.43 4.68
C ALA A 76 12.32 -13.46 5.82
N LYS A 77 13.36 -14.28 5.78
CA LYS A 77 13.68 -15.24 6.85
C LYS A 77 14.30 -14.58 8.09
N THR A 78 14.86 -13.40 7.92
CA THR A 78 15.50 -12.61 8.98
C THR A 78 15.25 -11.13 8.75
N GLY A 79 15.31 -10.36 9.83
CA GLY A 79 15.08 -8.91 9.81
C GLY A 79 13.60 -8.55 9.89
N SER A 80 13.36 -7.37 10.34
CA SER A 80 12.02 -6.81 10.56
C SER A 80 11.76 -5.67 9.58
N ILE A 81 10.50 -5.43 9.25
CA ILE A 81 10.05 -4.32 8.42
C ILE A 81 9.00 -3.50 9.14
N LYS A 82 8.85 -2.23 8.73
CA LYS A 82 7.81 -1.33 9.23
C LYS A 82 7.24 -0.48 8.11
N VAL A 83 5.95 -0.22 8.14
CA VAL A 83 5.33 0.80 7.30
C VAL A 83 5.68 2.17 7.88
N MET A 84 6.39 2.97 7.12
CA MET A 84 6.86 4.30 7.51
C MET A 84 5.91 5.42 7.06
N LYS A 85 5.18 5.17 5.98
CA LYS A 85 4.27 6.14 5.39
C LYS A 85 3.16 5.41 4.63
N VAL A 86 1.97 5.98 4.64
CA VAL A 86 0.86 5.59 3.79
C VAL A 86 0.38 6.83 3.06
N ASP A 87 0.36 6.78 1.73
CA ASP A 87 -0.20 7.83 0.88
C ASP A 87 -1.47 7.33 0.21
N VAL A 88 -2.43 8.22 0.00
CA VAL A 88 -3.63 7.95 -0.78
C VAL A 88 -3.71 8.96 -1.93
N GLN A 89 -3.79 8.44 -3.14
CA GLN A 89 -3.90 9.24 -4.36
C GLN A 89 -5.26 9.02 -5.01
N PRO A 90 -5.86 10.05 -5.61
CA PRO A 90 -7.11 9.91 -6.34
C PRO A 90 -6.92 9.02 -7.57
N GLY A 91 -7.94 8.22 -7.85
CA GLY A 91 -8.15 7.54 -9.11
C GLY A 91 -9.31 8.18 -9.86
N SER A 92 -10.39 7.43 -10.03
CA SER A 92 -11.64 7.96 -10.58
C SER A 92 -12.48 8.74 -9.57
N PHE A 93 -12.10 8.68 -8.28
CA PHE A 93 -12.77 9.38 -7.19
C PHE A 93 -11.82 10.40 -6.54
N GLU A 94 -12.37 11.51 -6.10
CA GLU A 94 -11.67 12.47 -5.25
C GLU A 94 -11.50 11.92 -3.85
N ILE A 95 -10.36 12.22 -3.21
CA ILE A 95 -10.11 11.80 -1.83
C ILE A 95 -10.65 12.86 -0.88
N GLY A 96 -11.63 12.46 -0.09
CA GLY A 96 -12.24 13.29 0.94
C GLY A 96 -11.61 13.12 2.32
N ASN A 97 -12.01 14.02 3.23
CA ASN A 97 -11.72 13.89 4.66
C ASN A 97 -12.60 12.79 5.25
N TYR A 98 -12.01 11.83 5.97
CA TYR A 98 -12.76 10.71 6.53
C TYR A 98 -13.65 11.15 7.71
N ASP A 99 -13.16 12.00 8.57
CA ASP A 99 -13.89 12.42 9.78
C ASP A 99 -15.01 13.40 9.44
N ASP A 100 -14.76 14.29 8.47
CA ASP A 100 -15.73 15.27 7.95
C ASP A 100 -16.04 14.96 6.48
N PHE A 101 -16.59 13.77 6.23
CA PHE A 101 -16.89 13.33 4.87
C PHE A 101 -18.13 14.06 4.32
N SER A 102 -17.89 14.96 3.40
CA SER A 102 -18.92 15.59 2.60
C SER A 102 -19.15 14.80 1.31
N ALA A 103 -20.39 14.35 1.12
CA ALA A 103 -20.77 13.63 -0.08
C ALA A 103 -20.77 14.57 -1.29
N SER A 104 -19.66 14.57 -2.05
CA SER A 104 -19.58 15.17 -3.38
C SER A 104 -19.66 14.09 -4.46
N LYS A 105 -19.78 14.49 -5.72
CA LYS A 105 -19.81 13.51 -6.82
C LYS A 105 -18.50 12.71 -6.85
N ASN A 106 -18.61 11.39 -6.83
CA ASN A 106 -17.47 10.47 -6.96
C ASN A 106 -16.35 10.79 -5.96
N SER A 107 -16.68 10.81 -4.68
CA SER A 107 -15.73 11.00 -3.59
C SER A 107 -15.59 9.74 -2.74
N ILE A 108 -14.39 9.50 -2.24
CA ILE A 108 -14.05 8.42 -1.33
C ILE A 108 -13.17 8.95 -0.21
N ALA A 109 -13.42 8.50 1.00
CA ALA A 109 -12.53 8.71 2.13
C ALA A 109 -12.21 7.38 2.80
N LEU A 110 -10.97 7.21 3.23
CA LEU A 110 -10.45 5.94 3.75
C LEU A 110 -9.96 6.11 5.19
N SER A 111 -10.17 5.05 5.97
CA SER A 111 -9.50 4.84 7.25
C SER A 111 -8.73 3.53 7.16
N ILE A 112 -7.40 3.55 7.31
CA ILE A 112 -6.51 2.38 7.18
C ILE A 112 -5.80 2.18 8.51
N ASN A 113 -6.07 1.08 9.19
CA ASN A 113 -5.60 0.80 10.56
C ASN A 113 -5.86 1.97 11.53
N GLY A 114 -6.96 2.71 11.35
CA GLY A 114 -7.31 3.87 12.16
C GLY A 114 -6.68 5.19 11.73
N CYS A 115 -5.84 5.19 10.70
CA CYS A 115 -5.29 6.40 10.09
C CYS A 115 -6.24 6.89 9.00
N ASN A 116 -6.76 8.09 9.16
CA ASN A 116 -7.82 8.65 8.33
C ASN A 116 -7.27 9.54 7.22
N THR A 117 -7.93 9.54 6.04
CA THR A 117 -7.65 10.54 5.01
C THR A 117 -8.17 11.91 5.45
N GLU A 118 -7.38 12.95 5.23
CA GLU A 118 -7.77 14.37 5.36
C GLU A 118 -7.93 15.03 3.98
N GLY A 119 -7.71 14.26 2.93
CA GLY A 119 -7.65 14.59 1.51
C GLY A 119 -6.68 13.67 0.82
N ALA A 120 -6.27 13.98 -0.41
CA ALA A 120 -5.23 13.25 -1.11
C ALA A 120 -3.85 13.50 -0.49
N GLY A 121 -3.01 12.47 -0.40
CA GLY A 121 -1.66 12.56 0.12
C GLY A 121 -1.38 11.60 1.28
N ALA A 122 -0.39 11.97 2.10
CA ALA A 122 0.04 11.16 3.22
C ALA A 122 -0.97 11.15 4.35
N LEU A 123 -1.22 9.97 4.91
CA LEU A 123 -1.99 9.84 6.15
C LEU A 123 -1.13 10.22 7.36
N THR A 124 -1.75 10.86 8.34
CA THR A 124 -1.16 10.98 9.68
C THR A 124 -1.23 9.62 10.36
N LEU A 125 -0.05 9.00 10.58
CA LEU A 125 0.00 7.67 11.21
C LEU A 125 -0.25 7.77 12.71
N VAL A 126 -1.23 7.02 13.19
CA VAL A 126 -1.53 6.89 14.63
C VAL A 126 -0.57 5.90 15.25
N ASP A 127 -0.17 6.14 16.50
CA ASP A 127 0.70 5.23 17.23
C ASP A 127 0.10 3.82 17.29
N GLY A 128 0.95 2.82 17.00
CA GLY A 128 0.53 1.42 16.99
C GLY A 128 -0.26 0.96 15.76
N ALA A 129 -0.64 1.85 14.84
CA ALA A 129 -1.37 1.50 13.62
C ALA A 129 -0.58 0.53 12.72
N PHE A 130 0.73 0.74 12.66
CA PHE A 130 1.65 -0.06 11.85
C PHE A 130 2.85 -0.51 12.69
N PRO A 131 2.67 -1.54 13.55
CA PRO A 131 3.76 -2.09 14.34
C PRO A 131 4.83 -2.72 13.46
N VAL A 132 5.98 -2.99 14.02
CA VAL A 132 7.06 -3.73 13.36
C VAL A 132 6.58 -5.13 13.00
N ILE A 133 6.88 -5.55 11.78
CA ILE A 133 6.56 -6.88 11.25
C ILE A 133 7.84 -7.70 11.23
N ALA A 134 7.96 -8.64 12.17
CA ALA A 134 9.11 -9.53 12.24
C ALA A 134 9.18 -10.46 11.03
N ALA A 135 10.33 -11.12 10.84
CA ALA A 135 10.53 -12.12 9.79
C ALA A 135 9.41 -13.17 9.79
N GLU A 136 8.92 -13.53 8.62
CA GLU A 136 7.86 -14.54 8.40
C GLU A 136 6.53 -14.22 9.12
N LYS A 137 6.31 -12.97 9.52
CA LYS A 137 5.05 -12.51 10.14
C LYS A 137 4.28 -11.60 9.18
N ASN A 138 3.01 -11.39 9.54
CA ASN A 138 2.12 -10.51 8.80
C ASN A 138 1.50 -9.45 9.71
N LEU A 139 1.09 -8.36 9.09
CA LEU A 139 0.26 -7.30 9.66
C LEU A 139 -1.05 -7.25 8.90
N ALA A 140 -2.16 -7.46 9.59
CA ALA A 140 -3.48 -7.29 9.00
C ALA A 140 -3.72 -5.81 8.66
N ILE A 141 -4.22 -5.55 7.46
CA ILE A 141 -4.65 -4.22 7.03
C ILE A 141 -6.17 -4.16 7.16
N ARG A 142 -6.63 -3.46 8.18
CA ARG A 142 -8.05 -3.18 8.39
C ARG A 142 -8.37 -1.83 7.79
N TYR A 143 -9.35 -1.78 6.91
CA TYR A 143 -9.72 -0.53 6.29
C TYR A 143 -11.24 -0.36 6.27
N LYS A 144 -11.65 0.90 6.27
CA LYS A 144 -13.04 1.35 6.14
C LYS A 144 -13.07 2.44 5.09
N ALA A 145 -14.23 2.63 4.47
CA ALA A 145 -14.43 3.69 3.50
C ALA A 145 -15.76 4.40 3.73
N LYS A 146 -15.79 5.66 3.35
CA LYS A 146 -17.00 6.43 3.07
C LYS A 146 -16.99 6.75 1.59
N VAL A 147 -18.08 6.48 0.90
CA VAL A 147 -18.14 6.60 -0.56
C VAL A 147 -19.40 7.36 -0.96
N SER A 148 -19.25 8.28 -1.91
CA SER A 148 -20.33 8.91 -2.63
C SER A 148 -20.10 8.74 -4.11
N ALA A 149 -20.99 8.02 -4.79
CA ALA A 149 -20.96 7.80 -6.22
C ALA A 149 -22.19 8.42 -6.87
N SER A 150 -21.99 9.12 -8.00
CA SER A 150 -23.11 9.72 -8.74
C SER A 150 -23.85 8.70 -9.62
N GLU A 151 -23.18 7.59 -9.95
CA GLU A 151 -23.70 6.54 -10.82
C GLU A 151 -23.21 5.18 -10.34
N ALA A 152 -23.89 4.13 -10.75
CA ALA A 152 -23.42 2.77 -10.52
C ALA A 152 -22.15 2.53 -11.35
N VAL A 153 -21.06 2.18 -10.69
CA VAL A 153 -19.77 1.90 -11.32
C VAL A 153 -19.27 0.52 -10.87
N THR A 154 -18.63 -0.20 -11.76
CA THR A 154 -18.08 -1.51 -11.48
C THR A 154 -16.64 -1.58 -11.92
N ASN A 155 -15.80 -2.27 -11.14
CA ASN A 155 -14.39 -2.54 -11.48
C ASN A 155 -13.57 -1.29 -11.82
N ILE A 156 -13.77 -0.21 -11.09
CA ILE A 156 -13.01 1.04 -11.25
C ILE A 156 -11.87 1.13 -10.25
N ASN A 157 -10.81 1.83 -10.62
CA ASN A 157 -9.79 2.28 -9.70
C ASN A 157 -10.27 3.58 -9.04
N ALA A 158 -10.92 3.48 -7.88
CA ALA A 158 -11.42 4.65 -7.16
C ALA A 158 -10.29 5.48 -6.54
N ALA A 159 -9.28 4.82 -5.97
CA ALA A 159 -8.12 5.44 -5.34
C ALA A 159 -6.90 4.51 -5.39
N THR A 160 -5.71 5.05 -5.20
CA THR A 160 -4.47 4.28 -5.05
C THR A 160 -3.91 4.49 -3.66
N VAL A 161 -3.66 3.39 -2.93
CA VAL A 161 -2.98 3.41 -1.63
C VAL A 161 -1.54 2.98 -1.81
N ILE A 162 -0.60 3.78 -1.30
CA ILE A 162 0.84 3.56 -1.42
C ILE A 162 1.41 3.36 -0.02
N PHE A 163 1.96 2.17 0.25
CA PHE A 163 2.69 1.88 1.48
C PHE A 163 4.19 2.07 1.24
N THR A 164 4.83 2.95 2.00
CA THR A 164 6.29 3.04 2.06
C THR A 164 6.77 2.17 3.21
N ILE A 165 7.57 1.15 2.90
CA ILE A 165 8.04 0.16 3.86
C ILE A 165 9.56 0.24 3.97
N ALA A 166 10.08 0.21 5.19
CA ALA A 166 11.52 0.19 5.47
C ALA A 166 11.91 -1.04 6.29
N ALA A 167 13.16 -1.49 6.14
CA ALA A 167 13.77 -2.40 7.09
C ALA A 167 14.05 -1.65 8.39
N VAL A 168 13.84 -2.30 9.52
CA VAL A 168 14.13 -1.76 10.84
C VAL A 168 15.06 -2.70 11.60
N ASN A 169 15.99 -2.13 12.37
CA ASN A 169 16.87 -2.92 13.22
C ASN A 169 16.10 -3.37 14.47
N GLU A 170 16.38 -4.58 14.94
CA GLU A 170 15.71 -5.15 16.13
C GLU A 170 15.87 -4.30 17.41
N LYS A 171 16.84 -3.38 17.44
CA LYS A 171 17.05 -2.46 18.56
C LYS A 171 16.00 -1.35 18.68
N GLU A 172 15.22 -1.07 17.64
CA GLU A 172 14.13 -0.07 17.66
C GLU A 172 12.76 -0.70 17.89
N ALA A 173 12.70 -2.01 18.06
CA ALA A 173 11.46 -2.77 18.22
C ALA A 173 11.08 -3.07 19.69
N ALA A 174 11.89 -2.59 20.64
CA ALA A 174 11.71 -2.81 22.08
C ALA A 174 11.14 -1.59 22.81
#